data_cd1ad80739ba94af619e2516e488d8b5
#
_entry.id   cd1ad80739ba94af619e2516e488d8b5
#
_cell.length_a   1.000
_cell.length_b   1.000
_cell.length_c   1.000
_cell.angle_alpha   90.00
_cell.angle_beta   90.00
_cell.angle_gamma   90.00
#
_symmetry.space_group_name_H-M   'P 1'
#
loop_
_entity.id
_entity.type
_entity.pdbx_description
1 polymer ?
#
loop_
_entity_poly.entity_id
_entity_poly.type
_entity_poly.pdbx_seq_one_letter_code
_entity_poly.pdbx_strand_id
1 'polypeptide(L)'
;MIFKGKRSVSSEPEKPERSKRQNDENKQWRDLDIEWRHPGADWVYLPKLDKDNECKLVTIRDLGHREAVKPLIERVTKKRDYSISLEREPTNRHDPNAIQVMDNTDGSGVAVGYLPKEVSAAIAKRYSADMPISVIVKRAIEAPEGDIYLRLAPLVPKKSLRKQHELG
;
A
#
# COMPACT_ATOMS: atom_id res chain seq x y z
N MET A 1 24.41 15.39 -78.13
CA MET A 1 23.30 14.71 -77.35
C MET A 1 23.74 14.69 -75.94
N ILE A 2 23.02 15.39 -75.13
CA ILE A 2 23.27 15.41 -73.66
C ILE A 2 22.24 14.60 -72.98
N PHE A 3 22.65 13.45 -72.38
CA PHE A 3 21.76 12.68 -71.50
C PHE A 3 21.71 13.30 -70.10
N LYS A 4 20.55 13.88 -69.76
CA LYS A 4 20.26 14.28 -68.39
C LYS A 4 19.88 13.04 -67.59
N GLY A 5 20.77 12.62 -66.69
CA GLY A 5 20.46 11.58 -65.70
C GLY A 5 19.39 12.08 -64.76
N LYS A 6 18.31 11.37 -64.67
CA LYS A 6 17.28 11.54 -63.63
C LYS A 6 17.90 11.18 -62.29
N ARG A 7 18.01 12.16 -61.41
CA ARG A 7 18.28 11.89 -59.99
C ARG A 7 17.02 11.23 -59.41
N SER A 8 17.11 10.00 -59.05
CA SER A 8 16.12 9.37 -58.22
C SER A 8 16.22 9.98 -56.82
N VAL A 9 15.15 10.67 -56.39
CA VAL A 9 15.02 11.07 -55.01
C VAL A 9 14.70 9.80 -54.24
N SER A 10 15.66 9.25 -53.53
CA SER A 10 15.40 8.20 -52.54
C SER A 10 14.69 8.88 -51.37
N SER A 11 13.40 8.66 -51.28
CA SER A 11 12.68 8.93 -50.05
C SER A 11 13.22 8.00 -48.97
N GLU A 12 13.91 8.59 -47.99
CA GLU A 12 14.25 7.83 -46.80
C GLU A 12 12.98 7.28 -46.19
N PRO A 13 12.90 5.98 -45.87
CA PRO A 13 11.74 5.46 -45.16
C PRO A 13 11.71 6.11 -43.77
N GLU A 14 10.61 6.76 -43.47
CA GLU A 14 10.34 7.24 -42.11
C GLU A 14 10.60 6.09 -41.14
N LYS A 15 11.52 6.33 -40.18
CA LYS A 15 11.78 5.39 -39.11
C LYS A 15 10.47 5.15 -38.36
N PRO A 16 10.02 3.92 -38.23
CA PRO A 16 8.80 3.64 -37.52
C PRO A 16 8.93 4.15 -36.08
N GLU A 17 7.85 4.65 -35.53
CA GLU A 17 7.69 5.16 -34.16
C GLU A 17 7.96 4.08 -33.07
N ARG A 18 9.10 3.40 -33.15
CA ARG A 18 9.51 2.39 -32.14
C ARG A 18 9.92 3.00 -30.81
N SER A 19 10.28 4.29 -30.79
CA SER A 19 10.80 4.94 -29.58
C SER A 19 9.74 5.21 -28.51
N LYS A 20 8.47 5.40 -28.89
CA LYS A 20 7.38 5.62 -27.92
C LYS A 20 6.90 4.34 -27.26
N ARG A 21 6.86 3.22 -27.99
CA ARG A 21 6.44 1.93 -27.43
C ARG A 21 7.49 1.30 -26.50
N GLN A 22 8.78 1.52 -26.76
CA GLN A 22 9.86 1.01 -25.89
C GLN A 22 9.94 1.70 -24.53
N ASN A 23 9.47 2.96 -24.41
CA ASN A 23 9.42 3.64 -23.10
C ASN A 23 8.26 3.15 -22.21
N ASP A 24 7.20 2.59 -22.79
CA ASP A 24 6.07 2.08 -22.03
C ASP A 24 6.29 0.64 -21.54
N GLU A 25 7.09 -0.15 -22.23
CA GLU A 25 7.40 -1.54 -21.85
C GLU A 25 8.35 -1.67 -20.65
N ASN A 26 9.04 -0.58 -20.25
CA ASN A 26 9.96 -0.56 -19.12
C ASN A 26 9.37 0.01 -17.83
N LYS A 27 8.10 0.36 -17.80
CA LYS A 27 7.42 0.76 -16.57
C LYS A 27 7.10 -0.48 -15.75
N GLN A 28 7.91 -0.75 -14.76
CA GLN A 28 7.74 -1.88 -13.84
C GLN A 28 7.28 -1.37 -12.46
N TRP A 29 6.66 -2.24 -11.70
CA TRP A 29 6.42 -2.03 -10.29
C TRP A 29 7.73 -1.83 -9.55
N ARG A 30 7.81 -0.81 -8.73
CA ARG A 30 9.05 -0.41 -8.08
C ARG A 30 8.85 -0.22 -6.58
N ASP A 31 9.67 -0.91 -5.78
CA ASP A 31 9.77 -0.61 -4.36
C ASP A 31 10.43 0.77 -4.16
N LEU A 32 9.78 1.61 -3.38
CA LEU A 32 10.33 2.91 -3.00
C LEU A 32 11.16 2.76 -1.73
N ASP A 33 12.23 3.53 -1.63
CA ASP A 33 13.05 3.61 -0.44
C ASP A 33 12.31 4.41 0.63
N ILE A 34 11.89 3.73 1.69
CA ILE A 34 11.20 4.32 2.85
C ILE A 34 11.98 4.03 4.12
N GLU A 35 11.70 4.78 5.18
CA GLU A 35 12.24 4.48 6.49
C GLU A 35 11.66 3.18 7.03
N TRP A 36 12.55 2.24 7.35
CA TRP A 36 12.13 0.98 7.92
C TRP A 36 11.83 1.12 9.42
N ARG A 37 10.63 0.70 9.83
CA ARG A 37 10.20 0.72 11.22
C ARG A 37 10.13 -0.68 11.80
N HIS A 38 10.62 -0.80 13.02
CA HIS A 38 10.45 -2.01 13.81
C HIS A 38 9.11 -2.01 14.54
N PRO A 39 8.53 -3.20 14.80
CA PRO A 39 7.32 -3.32 15.59
C PRO A 39 7.42 -2.71 17.00
N GLY A 40 8.62 -2.69 17.58
CA GLY A 40 8.81 -2.35 18.99
C GLY A 40 8.89 -3.59 19.89
N ALA A 41 9.30 -3.41 21.16
CA ALA A 41 9.62 -4.51 22.07
C ALA A 41 8.43 -5.41 22.44
N ASP A 42 7.22 -4.84 22.49
CA ASP A 42 6.00 -5.54 22.94
C ASP A 42 5.11 -6.04 21.80
N TRP A 43 5.49 -5.78 20.58
CA TRP A 43 4.72 -6.08 19.38
C TRP A 43 5.40 -7.10 18.49
N VAL A 44 4.58 -7.92 17.85
CA VAL A 44 5.03 -8.87 16.82
C VAL A 44 4.13 -8.78 15.60
N TYR A 45 4.63 -9.21 14.46
CA TYR A 45 3.79 -9.34 13.25
C TYR A 45 2.65 -10.31 13.51
N LEU A 46 1.49 -10.01 12.91
CA LEU A 46 0.33 -10.89 12.97
C LEU A 46 0.72 -12.29 12.47
N PRO A 47 0.59 -13.34 13.31
CA PRO A 47 0.95 -14.71 12.91
C PRO A 47 0.09 -15.20 11.74
N LYS A 48 0.68 -16.01 10.87
CA LYS A 48 -0.01 -16.67 9.75
C LYS A 48 -0.59 -15.68 8.72
N LEU A 49 -0.01 -14.50 8.61
CA LEU A 49 -0.34 -13.61 7.50
C LEU A 49 0.26 -14.21 6.21
N ASP A 50 1.02 -13.53 5.45
CA ASP A 50 1.79 -14.10 4.35
C ASP A 50 3.27 -14.26 4.73
N LYS A 51 4.09 -14.76 3.80
CA LYS A 51 5.54 -14.94 4.00
C LYS A 51 6.27 -13.62 4.30
N ASP A 52 5.75 -12.50 3.84
CA ASP A 52 6.36 -11.18 4.00
C ASP A 52 5.80 -10.40 5.20
N ASN A 53 4.83 -10.97 5.91
CA ASN A 53 4.11 -10.38 7.05
C ASN A 53 3.45 -9.04 6.69
N GLU A 54 2.90 -8.93 5.50
CA GLU A 54 2.31 -7.70 5.02
C GLU A 54 0.98 -7.90 4.30
N CYS A 55 0.19 -6.85 4.25
CA CYS A 55 -1.06 -6.82 3.50
C CYS A 55 -1.25 -5.46 2.80
N LYS A 56 -2.17 -5.42 1.86
CA LYS A 56 -2.53 -4.17 1.18
C LYS A 56 -3.32 -3.25 2.10
N LEU A 57 -3.06 -1.95 2.00
CA LEU A 57 -4.04 -0.96 2.42
C LEU A 57 -5.18 -0.96 1.39
N VAL A 58 -6.36 -1.34 1.80
CA VAL A 58 -7.55 -1.31 0.96
C VAL A 58 -8.17 0.07 1.04
N THR A 59 -7.94 0.88 0.03
CA THR A 59 -8.68 2.13 -0.15
C THR A 59 -10.03 1.80 -0.80
N ILE A 60 -11.11 2.09 -0.12
CA ILE A 60 -12.45 2.00 -0.72
C ILE A 60 -12.44 2.91 -1.96
N ARG A 61 -13.16 2.49 -3.00
CA ARG A 61 -13.30 3.27 -4.25
C ARG A 61 -13.97 4.63 -4.07
N ASP A 62 -14.25 5.01 -2.83
CA ASP A 62 -14.71 6.34 -2.48
C ASP A 62 -13.58 7.35 -2.70
N LEU A 63 -13.89 8.39 -3.46
CA LEU A 63 -12.97 9.50 -3.74
C LEU A 63 -12.36 10.12 -2.47
N GLY A 64 -13.11 10.11 -1.35
CA GLY A 64 -12.66 10.64 -0.07
C GLY A 64 -11.43 9.92 0.49
N HIS A 65 -11.40 8.58 0.47
CA HIS A 65 -10.27 7.81 0.97
C HIS A 65 -9.02 7.91 0.08
N ARG A 66 -9.20 8.03 -1.23
CA ARG A 66 -8.08 8.25 -2.17
C ARG A 66 -7.38 9.58 -1.91
N GLU A 67 -8.13 10.62 -1.63
CA GLU A 67 -7.57 11.93 -1.27
C GLU A 67 -6.97 11.90 0.13
N ALA A 68 -7.60 11.23 1.08
CA ALA A 68 -7.15 11.15 2.47
C ALA A 68 -5.82 10.41 2.63
N VAL A 69 -5.51 9.42 1.79
CA VAL A 69 -4.26 8.66 1.86
C VAL A 69 -3.05 9.40 1.28
N LYS A 70 -3.26 10.39 0.43
CA LYS A 70 -2.16 11.11 -0.24
C LYS A 70 -1.17 11.76 0.72
N PRO A 71 -1.59 12.49 1.78
CA PRO A 71 -0.65 13.05 2.75
C PRO A 71 0.20 11.99 3.46
N LEU A 72 -0.38 10.83 3.77
CA LEU A 72 0.35 9.72 4.38
C LEU A 72 1.39 9.15 3.40
N ILE A 73 1.02 8.92 2.15
CA ILE A 73 1.94 8.46 1.11
C ILE A 73 3.11 9.44 0.94
N GLU A 74 2.83 10.73 0.91
CA GLU A 74 3.86 11.76 0.80
C GLU A 74 4.83 11.72 1.97
N ARG A 75 4.34 11.61 3.20
CA ARG A 75 5.20 11.51 4.40
C ARG A 75 6.07 10.26 4.36
N VAL A 76 5.49 9.12 4.06
CA VAL A 76 6.21 7.85 3.96
C VAL A 76 7.32 7.91 2.90
N THR A 77 7.01 8.38 1.72
CA THR A 77 7.97 8.44 0.59
C THR A 77 9.06 9.49 0.77
N LYS A 78 8.76 10.57 1.48
CA LYS A 78 9.74 11.61 1.85
C LYS A 78 10.46 11.35 3.17
N LYS A 79 10.26 10.17 3.76
CA LYS A 79 10.87 9.77 5.06
C LYS A 79 10.59 10.77 6.19
N ARG A 80 9.37 11.31 6.21
CA ARG A 80 8.88 12.19 7.28
C ARG A 80 8.15 11.39 8.34
N ASP A 81 8.09 11.92 9.54
CA ASP A 81 7.32 11.31 10.62
C ASP A 81 5.83 11.18 10.26
N TYR A 82 5.26 10.05 10.63
CA TYR A 82 3.84 9.78 10.53
C TYR A 82 3.38 8.93 11.70
N SER A 83 2.10 9.00 12.00
CA SER A 83 1.44 8.18 13.03
C SER A 83 0.18 7.56 12.45
N ILE A 84 0.10 6.24 12.47
CA ILE A 84 -1.07 5.49 12.03
C ILE A 84 -1.53 4.55 13.13
N SER A 85 -2.82 4.26 13.14
CA SER A 85 -3.44 3.32 14.07
C SER A 85 -4.50 2.47 13.38
N LEU A 86 -4.93 1.42 14.06
CA LEU A 86 -6.04 0.57 13.64
C LEU A 86 -7.23 0.80 14.56
N GLU A 87 -8.41 0.97 13.98
CA GLU A 87 -9.67 1.08 14.68
C GLU A 87 -10.67 0.03 14.20
N ARG A 88 -11.22 -0.74 15.11
CA ARG A 88 -12.30 -1.68 14.81
C ARG A 88 -13.59 -0.91 14.54
N GLU A 89 -14.35 -1.33 13.55
CA GLU A 89 -15.61 -0.72 13.17
C GLU A 89 -16.75 -1.76 13.23
N PRO A 90 -17.18 -2.18 14.43
CA PRO A 90 -18.18 -3.25 14.60
C PRO A 90 -19.56 -2.88 14.04
N THR A 91 -19.82 -1.61 13.81
CA THR A 91 -21.06 -1.09 13.21
C THR A 91 -21.00 -0.95 11.69
N ASN A 92 -19.92 -1.40 11.07
CA ASN A 92 -19.79 -1.38 9.62
C ASN A 92 -20.87 -2.26 8.98
N ARG A 93 -21.66 -1.69 8.06
CA ARG A 93 -22.78 -2.36 7.42
C ARG A 93 -22.39 -3.51 6.50
N HIS A 94 -21.17 -3.49 5.96
CA HIS A 94 -20.68 -4.45 4.99
C HIS A 94 -19.85 -5.56 5.63
N ASP A 95 -19.18 -5.24 6.73
CA ASP A 95 -18.30 -6.17 7.43
C ASP A 95 -18.18 -5.79 8.92
N PRO A 96 -18.81 -6.54 9.83
CA PRO A 96 -18.72 -6.25 11.26
C PRO A 96 -17.32 -6.46 11.84
N ASN A 97 -16.42 -7.11 11.10
CA ASN A 97 -15.02 -7.30 11.47
C ASN A 97 -14.10 -6.23 10.88
N ALA A 98 -14.64 -5.26 10.15
CA ALA A 98 -13.84 -4.21 9.49
C ALA A 98 -12.91 -3.51 10.46
N ILE A 99 -11.68 -3.31 10.03
CA ILE A 99 -10.64 -2.57 10.77
C ILE A 99 -10.15 -1.45 9.88
N GLN A 100 -10.42 -0.22 10.31
CA GLN A 100 -9.97 0.99 9.64
C GLN A 100 -8.50 1.27 9.94
N VAL A 101 -7.81 1.81 8.95
CA VAL A 101 -6.49 2.41 9.13
C VAL A 101 -6.66 3.91 9.23
N MET A 102 -6.19 4.47 10.34
CA MET A 102 -6.30 5.88 10.66
C MET A 102 -4.95 6.57 10.54
N ASP A 103 -4.91 7.71 9.88
CA ASP A 103 -3.76 8.63 9.93
C ASP A 103 -3.99 9.66 11.03
N ASN A 104 -3.16 9.59 12.07
CA ASN A 104 -3.23 10.48 13.23
C ASN A 104 -2.10 11.52 13.23
N THR A 105 -1.39 11.67 12.14
CA THR A 105 -0.14 12.44 12.08
C THR A 105 -0.31 13.89 12.51
N ASP A 106 -1.43 14.50 12.16
CA ASP A 106 -1.78 15.88 12.56
C ASP A 106 -2.71 15.95 13.78
N GLY A 107 -3.02 14.81 14.40
CA GLY A 107 -3.89 14.70 15.57
C GLY A 107 -5.39 14.68 15.27
N SER A 108 -5.82 14.82 14.02
CA SER A 108 -7.25 14.85 13.65
C SER A 108 -7.88 13.46 13.48
N GLY A 109 -7.08 12.42 13.19
CA GLY A 109 -7.57 11.07 12.97
C GLY A 109 -8.40 10.94 11.69
N VAL A 110 -7.75 10.71 10.56
CA VAL A 110 -8.41 10.57 9.25
C VAL A 110 -8.36 9.13 8.80
N ALA A 111 -9.51 8.55 8.45
CA ALA A 111 -9.56 7.21 7.87
C ALA A 111 -8.95 7.22 6.45
N VAL A 112 -7.92 6.43 6.24
CA VAL A 112 -7.20 6.35 4.95
C VAL A 112 -7.48 5.04 4.21
N GLY A 113 -8.16 4.10 4.85
CA GLY A 113 -8.55 2.83 4.26
C GLY A 113 -8.83 1.77 5.30
N TYR A 114 -8.77 0.52 4.87
CA TYR A 114 -9.05 -0.66 5.69
C TYR A 114 -7.97 -1.73 5.52
N LEU A 115 -7.85 -2.59 6.52
CA LEU A 115 -7.18 -3.88 6.31
C LEU A 115 -8.02 -4.75 5.35
N PRO A 116 -7.39 -5.65 4.59
CA PRO A 116 -8.12 -6.62 3.78
C PRO A 116 -9.11 -7.42 4.64
N LYS A 117 -10.27 -7.75 4.08
CA LYS A 117 -11.35 -8.48 4.78
C LYS A 117 -10.85 -9.79 5.38
N GLU A 118 -9.98 -10.50 4.69
CA GLU A 118 -9.40 -11.77 5.16
C GLU A 118 -8.54 -11.58 6.41
N VAL A 119 -7.80 -10.48 6.47
CA VAL A 119 -6.94 -10.14 7.60
C VAL A 119 -7.79 -9.76 8.81
N SER A 120 -8.77 -8.91 8.62
CA SER A 120 -9.70 -8.51 9.69
C SER A 120 -10.50 -9.70 10.25
N ALA A 121 -10.98 -10.59 9.38
CA ALA A 121 -11.67 -11.82 9.79
C ALA A 121 -10.75 -12.77 10.56
N ALA A 122 -9.49 -12.90 10.14
CA ALA A 122 -8.50 -13.73 10.84
C ALA A 122 -8.19 -13.19 12.25
N ILE A 123 -8.13 -11.88 12.42
CA ILE A 123 -7.98 -11.25 13.73
C ILE A 123 -9.20 -11.54 14.60
N ALA A 124 -10.41 -11.30 14.09
CA ALA A 124 -11.66 -11.51 14.81
C ALA A 124 -11.87 -12.98 15.23
N LYS A 125 -11.44 -13.93 14.41
CA LYS A 125 -11.53 -15.36 14.72
C LYS A 125 -10.60 -15.81 15.83
N ARG A 126 -9.42 -15.17 15.95
CA ARG A 126 -8.35 -15.64 16.87
C ARG A 126 -8.28 -14.88 18.17
N TYR A 127 -8.74 -13.66 18.19
CA TYR A 127 -8.54 -12.75 19.31
C TYR A 127 -9.82 -12.03 19.71
N SER A 128 -9.94 -11.72 20.99
CA SER A 128 -11.05 -10.95 21.52
C SER A 128 -11.09 -9.51 20.95
N ALA A 129 -12.29 -8.93 20.95
CA ALA A 129 -12.51 -7.61 20.38
C ALA A 129 -11.75 -6.48 21.10
N ASP A 130 -11.38 -6.69 22.36
CA ASP A 130 -10.65 -5.74 23.20
C ASP A 130 -9.12 -5.86 23.10
N MET A 131 -8.61 -6.87 22.35
CA MET A 131 -7.18 -7.00 22.15
C MET A 131 -6.64 -5.75 21.41
N PRO A 132 -5.59 -5.09 21.93
CA PRO A 132 -4.95 -4.01 21.23
C PRO A 132 -4.29 -4.50 19.94
N ILE A 133 -4.42 -3.72 18.88
CA ILE A 133 -3.80 -3.97 17.57
C ILE A 133 -3.07 -2.73 17.13
N SER A 134 -2.03 -2.89 16.34
CA SER A 134 -1.24 -1.80 15.78
C SER A 134 -0.85 -2.10 14.34
N VAL A 135 -0.16 -1.16 13.72
CA VAL A 135 0.24 -1.29 12.31
C VAL A 135 1.47 -0.43 12.03
N ILE A 136 2.30 -0.90 11.13
CA ILE A 136 3.37 -0.10 10.54
C ILE A 136 3.27 -0.16 9.00
N VAL A 137 3.77 0.86 8.32
CA VAL A 137 3.98 0.81 6.88
C VAL A 137 5.26 0.02 6.63
N LYS A 138 5.16 -1.08 5.92
CA LYS A 138 6.30 -1.95 5.63
C LYS A 138 6.95 -1.64 4.30
N ARG A 139 6.16 -1.34 3.28
CA ARG A 139 6.64 -0.97 1.94
C ARG A 139 5.74 0.08 1.30
N ALA A 140 6.32 0.85 0.41
CA ALA A 140 5.59 1.67 -0.54
C ALA A 140 6.00 1.24 -1.95
N ILE A 141 5.03 0.96 -2.80
CA ILE A 141 5.25 0.40 -4.13
C ILE A 141 4.65 1.35 -5.15
N GLU A 142 5.46 1.79 -6.10
CA GLU A 142 5.02 2.59 -7.22
C GLU A 142 4.64 1.69 -8.40
N ALA A 143 3.41 1.86 -8.86
CA ALA A 143 2.89 1.18 -10.04
C ALA A 143 3.44 1.82 -11.34
N PRO A 144 3.39 1.10 -12.48
CA PRO A 144 3.85 1.62 -13.76
C PRO A 144 3.22 2.95 -14.18
N GLU A 145 1.96 3.20 -13.80
CA GLU A 145 1.23 4.43 -14.05
C GLU A 145 1.59 5.59 -13.11
N GLY A 146 2.40 5.33 -12.07
CA GLY A 146 2.86 6.31 -11.10
C GLY A 146 2.08 6.35 -9.79
N ASP A 147 1.00 5.58 -9.65
CA ASP A 147 0.28 5.46 -8.40
C ASP A 147 1.13 4.74 -7.34
N ILE A 148 1.05 5.21 -6.10
CA ILE A 148 1.80 4.63 -4.99
C ILE A 148 0.84 3.89 -4.07
N TYR A 149 1.18 2.65 -3.76
CA TYR A 149 0.44 1.76 -2.88
C TYR A 149 1.25 1.45 -1.62
N LEU A 150 0.60 1.50 -0.46
CA LEU A 150 1.22 1.13 0.81
C LEU A 150 0.94 -0.33 1.14
N ARG A 151 1.98 -1.02 1.57
CA ARG A 151 1.91 -2.35 2.17
C ARG A 151 2.08 -2.19 3.68
N LEU A 152 1.15 -2.74 4.42
CA LEU A 152 1.05 -2.61 5.87
C LEU A 152 1.44 -3.92 6.56
N ALA A 153 2.05 -3.82 7.71
CA ALA A 153 2.24 -4.94 8.60
C ALA A 153 1.36 -4.75 9.85
N PRO A 154 0.26 -5.49 9.97
CA PRO A 154 -0.52 -5.54 11.19
C PRO A 154 0.29 -6.15 12.33
N LEU A 155 0.17 -5.58 13.52
CA LEU A 155 0.89 -5.98 14.72
C LEU A 155 -0.09 -6.38 15.82
N VAL A 156 0.31 -7.40 16.55
CA VAL A 156 -0.37 -7.84 17.77
C VAL A 156 0.62 -7.87 18.93
N PRO A 157 0.18 -7.80 20.19
CA PRO A 157 1.08 -7.94 21.31
C PRO A 157 1.83 -9.28 21.25
N LYS A 158 3.04 -9.32 21.78
CA LYS A 158 3.78 -10.57 21.90
C LYS A 158 3.01 -11.62 22.73
N LYS A 159 3.28 -12.89 22.52
CA LYS A 159 2.49 -14.00 23.05
C LYS A 159 2.24 -13.92 24.56
N SER A 160 3.22 -13.48 25.34
CA SER A 160 3.07 -13.32 26.79
C SER A 160 2.02 -12.28 27.20
N LEU A 161 1.81 -11.26 26.39
CA LEU A 161 0.86 -10.17 26.65
C LEU A 161 -0.53 -10.43 26.06
N ARG A 162 -0.66 -11.31 25.05
CA ARG A 162 -1.95 -11.54 24.37
C ARG A 162 -2.69 -12.81 24.79
N LYS A 163 -2.11 -13.63 25.67
CA LYS A 163 -2.73 -14.90 26.10
C LYS A 163 -4.18 -14.76 26.56
N GLN A 164 -4.48 -13.70 27.28
CA GLN A 164 -5.85 -13.41 27.77
C GLN A 164 -6.85 -13.05 26.68
N HIS A 165 -6.37 -12.72 25.48
CA HIS A 165 -7.18 -12.32 24.34
C HIS A 165 -7.32 -13.41 23.28
N GLU A 166 -6.62 -14.53 23.43
CA GLU A 166 -6.70 -15.65 22.49
C GLU A 166 -8.02 -16.40 22.66
N LEU A 167 -8.77 -16.53 21.56
CA LEU A 167 -9.98 -17.34 21.50
C LEU A 167 -9.57 -18.78 21.20
N GLY A 168 -9.99 -19.68 22.04
CA GLY A 168 -9.62 -21.09 22.10
C GLY A 168 -9.53 -21.90 20.82
#